data_4447c6e1c4d23de1073cfe7ecf2dc608
#
_entry.id   4447c6e1c4d23de1073cfe7ecf2dc608
#
_cell.length_a   1.000
_cell.length_b   1.000
_cell.length_c   1.000
_cell.angle_alpha   90.00
_cell.angle_beta   90.00
_cell.angle_gamma   90.00
#
_symmetry.space_group_name_H-M   'P 1'
#
loop_
_entity.id
_entity.type
_entity.pdbx_description
1 polymer ?
#
loop_
_entity_poly.entity_id
_entity_poly.type
_entity_poly.pdbx_seq_one_letter_code
_entity_poly.pdbx_strand_id
1 'polypeptide(L)'
;VMAAGASRIIDRNDNPAEALGANAVDVVVDLVAGPSWPNLLDVIKRGGRYVTAGAIAGPIVELDLRTLYLKDLTLMGSTYQDKICFKNLITYIEKDEIKPIVAATFPLKEIGKAQEMFLKKNFVGKIVLTIPNDMV
;
A
#
# COMPACT_ATOMS: atom_id res chain seq x y z
N VAL A 1 1.79 -10.66 6.42
CA VAL A 1 1.14 -10.41 5.12
C VAL A 1 0.14 -11.54 4.81
N MET A 2 0.56 -12.84 4.84
CA MET A 2 -0.36 -13.98 4.63
C MET A 2 -1.55 -13.97 5.59
N ALA A 3 -1.31 -13.73 6.89
CA ALA A 3 -2.37 -13.62 7.90
C ALA A 3 -3.36 -12.46 7.64
N ALA A 4 -3.00 -11.50 6.80
CA ALA A 4 -3.87 -10.40 6.38
C ALA A 4 -4.58 -10.67 5.05
N GLY A 5 -4.56 -11.93 4.57
CA GLY A 5 -5.31 -12.36 3.39
C GLY A 5 -4.52 -12.42 2.07
N ALA A 6 -3.21 -12.18 2.09
CA ALA A 6 -2.41 -12.35 0.87
C ALA A 6 -2.35 -13.84 0.48
N SER A 7 -2.53 -14.13 -0.80
CA SER A 7 -2.40 -15.49 -1.33
C SER A 7 -0.95 -15.86 -1.66
N ARG A 8 -0.08 -14.86 -1.88
CA ARG A 8 1.33 -15.05 -2.20
C ARG A 8 2.16 -13.87 -1.70
N ILE A 9 3.41 -14.13 -1.33
CA ILE A 9 4.40 -13.11 -1.00
C ILE A 9 5.54 -13.22 -2.02
N ILE A 10 6.04 -12.09 -2.47
CA ILE A 10 7.24 -11.95 -3.32
C ILE A 10 8.23 -11.12 -2.53
N ASP A 11 9.50 -11.51 -2.51
CA ASP A 11 10.54 -10.69 -1.87
C ASP A 11 10.66 -9.36 -2.62
N ARG A 12 10.98 -8.29 -1.88
CA ARG A 12 11.08 -6.95 -2.46
C ARG A 12 12.20 -6.80 -3.50
N ASN A 13 13.17 -7.71 -3.49
CA ASN A 13 14.29 -7.72 -4.41
C ASN A 13 14.04 -8.60 -5.64
N ASP A 14 12.98 -9.41 -5.63
CA ASP A 14 12.62 -10.24 -6.75
C ASP A 14 11.90 -9.43 -7.84
N ASN A 15 12.07 -9.86 -9.08
CA ASN A 15 11.31 -9.32 -10.19
C ASN A 15 9.87 -9.90 -10.16
N PRO A 16 8.83 -9.06 -9.99
CA PRO A 16 7.46 -9.54 -9.96
C PRO A 16 7.05 -10.30 -11.23
N ALA A 17 7.57 -9.93 -12.39
CA ALA A 17 7.25 -10.60 -13.66
C ALA A 17 7.86 -12.00 -13.74
N GLU A 18 9.03 -12.22 -13.14
CA GLU A 18 9.63 -13.56 -13.04
C GLU A 18 8.89 -14.42 -12.01
N ALA A 19 8.50 -13.83 -10.88
CA ALA A 19 7.83 -14.54 -9.80
C ALA A 19 6.38 -14.93 -10.13
N LEU A 20 5.62 -14.07 -10.83
CA LEU A 20 4.20 -14.25 -11.12
C LEU A 20 3.93 -14.69 -12.56
N GLY A 21 4.86 -14.40 -13.46
CA GLY A 21 4.64 -14.40 -14.89
C GLY A 21 4.14 -13.06 -15.43
N ALA A 22 4.40 -12.78 -16.69
CA ALA A 22 3.86 -11.61 -17.37
C ALA A 22 2.32 -11.73 -17.49
N ASN A 23 1.64 -10.59 -17.46
CA ASN A 23 0.17 -10.53 -17.58
C ASN A 23 -0.58 -11.38 -16.53
N ALA A 24 -0.11 -11.39 -15.29
CA ALA A 24 -0.65 -12.24 -14.23
C ALA A 24 -1.75 -11.57 -13.40
N VAL A 25 -1.72 -10.23 -13.29
CA VAL A 25 -2.61 -9.49 -12.37
C VAL A 25 -3.48 -8.46 -13.11
N ASP A 26 -4.64 -8.16 -12.57
CA ASP A 26 -5.59 -7.19 -13.14
C ASP A 26 -5.31 -5.77 -12.64
N VAL A 27 -4.78 -5.65 -11.41
CA VAL A 27 -4.52 -4.36 -10.75
C VAL A 27 -3.19 -4.41 -10.01
N VAL A 28 -2.42 -3.33 -10.11
CA VAL A 28 -1.24 -3.06 -9.27
C VAL A 28 -1.49 -1.80 -8.45
N VAL A 29 -1.28 -1.89 -7.13
CA VAL A 29 -1.27 -0.76 -6.20
C VAL A 29 0.16 -0.57 -5.73
N ASP A 30 0.77 0.56 -6.09
CA ASP A 30 2.18 0.85 -5.84
C ASP A 30 2.34 2.03 -4.85
N LEU A 31 3.10 1.79 -3.80
CA LEU A 31 3.47 2.78 -2.78
C LEU A 31 4.97 3.08 -2.79
N VAL A 32 5.72 2.48 -3.71
CA VAL A 32 7.18 2.41 -3.67
C VAL A 32 7.83 3.09 -4.86
N ALA A 33 7.32 2.85 -6.08
CA ALA A 33 7.89 3.32 -7.35
C ALA A 33 9.38 2.94 -7.52
N GLY A 34 10.19 3.82 -8.11
CA GLY A 34 11.63 3.62 -8.26
C GLY A 34 12.02 2.69 -9.41
N PRO A 35 13.26 2.14 -9.40
CA PRO A 35 13.82 1.44 -10.56
C PRO A 35 13.08 0.16 -11.01
N SER A 36 12.38 -0.50 -10.10
CA SER A 36 11.60 -1.70 -10.41
C SER A 36 10.22 -1.42 -11.02
N TRP A 37 9.86 -0.15 -11.18
CA TRP A 37 8.55 0.25 -11.69
C TRP A 37 8.17 -0.35 -13.06
N PRO A 38 9.06 -0.45 -14.07
CA PRO A 38 8.71 -1.08 -15.34
C PRO A 38 8.24 -2.53 -15.18
N ASN A 39 8.86 -3.29 -14.28
CA ASN A 39 8.51 -4.69 -14.02
C ASN A 39 7.08 -4.83 -13.46
N LEU A 40 6.56 -3.80 -12.78
CA LEU A 40 5.17 -3.75 -12.31
C LEU A 40 4.18 -3.64 -13.47
N LEU A 41 4.55 -2.98 -14.57
CA LEU A 41 3.71 -2.89 -15.76
C LEU A 41 3.70 -4.21 -16.54
N ASP A 42 4.79 -4.97 -16.48
CA ASP A 42 4.90 -6.25 -17.19
C ASP A 42 3.94 -7.30 -16.62
N VAL A 43 3.73 -7.31 -15.29
CA VAL A 43 2.81 -8.27 -14.67
C VAL A 43 1.34 -7.93 -14.87
N ILE A 44 1.00 -6.71 -15.28
CA ILE A 44 -0.40 -6.31 -15.49
C ILE A 44 -0.92 -6.92 -16.78
N LYS A 45 -2.11 -7.51 -16.73
CA LYS A 45 -2.84 -7.99 -17.90
C LYS A 45 -3.21 -6.85 -18.85
N ARG A 46 -3.48 -7.20 -20.09
CA ARG A 46 -4.09 -6.26 -21.04
C ARG A 46 -5.42 -5.71 -20.50
N GLY A 47 -5.62 -4.41 -20.62
CA GLY A 47 -6.78 -3.69 -20.05
C GLY A 47 -6.70 -3.50 -18.53
N GLY A 48 -5.59 -3.89 -17.91
CA GLY A 48 -5.41 -3.77 -16.47
C GLY A 48 -5.09 -2.36 -15.99
N ARG A 49 -4.98 -2.19 -14.69
CA ARG A 49 -4.87 -0.89 -14.02
C ARG A 49 -3.66 -0.83 -13.10
N TYR A 50 -3.00 0.31 -13.12
CA TYR A 50 -1.94 0.65 -12.18
C TYR A 50 -2.34 1.91 -11.41
N VAL A 51 -2.15 1.91 -10.09
CA VAL A 51 -2.33 3.10 -9.26
C VAL A 51 -1.13 3.32 -8.38
N THR A 52 -0.59 4.54 -8.37
CA THR A 52 0.46 4.96 -7.43
C THR A 52 -0.11 5.87 -6.35
N ALA A 53 0.28 5.63 -5.10
CA ALA A 53 -0.03 6.46 -3.94
C ALA A 53 1.21 6.77 -3.10
N GLY A 54 2.41 6.50 -3.62
CA GLY A 54 3.68 6.79 -2.99
C GLY A 54 4.85 6.48 -3.89
N ALA A 55 6.03 7.04 -3.59
CA ALA A 55 7.23 6.91 -4.41
C ALA A 55 8.51 6.94 -3.54
N ILE A 56 8.54 6.14 -2.47
CA ILE A 56 9.63 6.17 -1.48
C ILE A 56 10.98 5.69 -2.04
N ALA A 57 10.97 4.85 -3.08
CA ALA A 57 12.20 4.38 -3.74
C ALA A 57 12.67 5.31 -4.88
N GLY A 58 11.92 6.36 -5.18
CA GLY A 58 12.26 7.39 -6.17
C GLY A 58 11.05 7.78 -7.01
N PRO A 59 10.83 9.10 -7.22
CA PRO A 59 9.64 9.60 -7.90
C PRO A 59 9.76 9.62 -9.43
N ILE A 60 10.97 9.48 -9.96
CA ILE A 60 11.22 9.54 -11.40
C ILE A 60 11.36 8.11 -11.93
N VAL A 61 10.51 7.76 -12.90
CA VAL A 61 10.47 6.44 -13.55
C VAL A 61 10.42 6.60 -15.06
N GLU A 62 10.96 5.63 -15.80
CA GLU A 62 10.89 5.62 -17.26
C GLU A 62 9.68 4.79 -17.72
N LEU A 63 8.91 5.33 -18.66
CA LEU A 63 7.77 4.67 -19.27
C LEU A 63 8.04 4.40 -20.75
N ASP A 64 8.10 3.13 -21.14
CA ASP A 64 7.95 2.77 -22.54
C ASP A 64 6.46 2.88 -22.92
N LEU A 65 6.13 3.86 -23.74
CA LEU A 65 4.75 4.09 -24.18
C LEU A 65 4.15 2.91 -24.94
N ARG A 66 4.98 2.05 -25.53
CA ARG A 66 4.52 0.81 -26.18
C ARG A 66 3.89 -0.14 -25.14
N THR A 67 4.49 -0.27 -23.97
CA THR A 67 3.90 -1.04 -22.88
C THR A 67 2.52 -0.51 -22.49
N LEU A 68 2.37 0.81 -22.44
CA LEU A 68 1.10 1.44 -22.10
C LEU A 68 0.01 1.17 -23.14
N TYR A 69 0.26 1.52 -24.43
CA TYR A 69 -0.80 1.45 -25.45
C TYR A 69 -1.04 0.05 -26.01
N LEU A 70 0.00 -0.80 -26.14
CA LEU A 70 -0.18 -2.18 -26.62
C LEU A 70 -0.90 -3.08 -25.62
N LYS A 71 -0.84 -2.76 -24.35
CA LYS A 71 -1.56 -3.46 -23.28
C LYS A 71 -2.85 -2.76 -22.85
N ASP A 72 -3.22 -1.63 -23.47
CA ASP A 72 -4.41 -0.83 -23.10
C ASP A 72 -4.48 -0.53 -21.59
N LEU A 73 -3.34 -0.14 -20.97
CA LEU A 73 -3.27 0.06 -19.53
C LEU A 73 -3.88 1.39 -19.10
N THR A 74 -4.48 1.41 -17.91
CA THR A 74 -4.89 2.64 -17.23
C THR A 74 -3.94 2.93 -16.08
N LEU A 75 -3.25 4.08 -16.12
CA LEU A 75 -2.36 4.56 -15.05
C LEU A 75 -3.05 5.68 -14.26
N MET A 76 -3.02 5.58 -12.94
CA MET A 76 -3.70 6.52 -12.04
C MET A 76 -2.79 6.96 -10.89
N GLY A 77 -2.94 8.22 -10.46
CA GLY A 77 -2.41 8.71 -9.18
C GLY A 77 -3.49 8.75 -8.12
N SER A 78 -3.12 8.53 -6.86
CA SER A 78 -4.02 8.60 -5.72
C SER A 78 -3.33 9.25 -4.53
N THR A 79 -3.88 10.37 -4.03
CA THR A 79 -3.37 11.03 -2.82
C THR A 79 -4.50 11.65 -2.00
N TYR A 80 -5.38 12.39 -2.62
CA TYR A 80 -6.52 13.03 -1.95
C TYR A 80 -7.74 12.12 -1.97
N GLN A 81 -8.42 12.03 -0.81
CA GLN A 81 -9.64 11.26 -0.67
C GLN A 81 -10.79 12.16 -0.19
N ASP A 82 -11.94 12.04 -0.83
CA ASP A 82 -13.15 12.73 -0.37
C ASP A 82 -13.59 12.23 1.01
N LYS A 83 -14.26 13.11 1.77
CA LYS A 83 -14.80 12.75 3.10
C LYS A 83 -15.67 11.51 3.09
N ILE A 84 -16.36 11.24 1.97
CA ILE A 84 -17.19 10.03 1.82
C ILE A 84 -16.37 8.74 1.87
N CYS A 85 -15.14 8.74 1.31
CA CYS A 85 -14.26 7.57 1.36
C CYS A 85 -13.91 7.20 2.80
N PHE A 86 -13.63 8.19 3.64
CA PHE A 86 -13.35 7.96 5.06
C PHE A 86 -14.58 7.45 5.82
N LYS A 87 -15.76 8.02 5.56
CA LYS A 87 -17.02 7.53 6.16
C LYS A 87 -17.29 6.08 5.78
N ASN A 88 -17.10 5.74 4.49
CA ASN A 88 -17.29 4.37 4.02
C ASN A 88 -16.29 3.42 4.68
N LEU A 89 -15.02 3.83 4.84
CA LEU A 89 -14.00 3.03 5.55
C LEU A 89 -14.44 2.72 7.00
N ILE A 90 -14.95 3.72 7.73
CA ILE A 90 -15.48 3.51 9.09
C ILE A 90 -16.61 2.47 9.06
N THR A 91 -17.55 2.59 8.13
CA THR A 91 -18.66 1.63 8.01
C THR A 91 -18.17 0.21 7.75
N TYR A 92 -17.13 0.00 6.94
CA TYR A 92 -16.53 -1.32 6.73
C TYR A 92 -15.87 -1.87 8.00
N ILE A 93 -15.21 -1.00 8.78
CA ILE A 93 -14.60 -1.38 10.06
C ILE A 93 -15.68 -1.77 11.08
N GLU A 94 -16.74 -0.99 11.19
CA GLU A 94 -17.86 -1.25 12.10
C GLU A 94 -18.61 -2.56 11.78
N LYS A 95 -18.62 -2.98 10.52
CA LYS A 95 -19.18 -4.26 10.05
C LYS A 95 -18.21 -5.44 10.14
N ASP A 96 -17.01 -5.25 10.69
CA ASP A 96 -15.93 -6.26 10.71
C ASP A 96 -15.44 -6.73 9.32
N GLU A 97 -15.78 -6.00 8.25
CA GLU A 97 -15.32 -6.31 6.90
C GLU A 97 -13.83 -5.94 6.69
N ILE A 98 -13.34 -4.95 7.43
CA ILE A 98 -11.94 -4.54 7.48
C ILE A 98 -11.50 -4.50 8.94
N LYS A 99 -10.39 -5.17 9.25
CA LYS A 99 -9.80 -5.19 10.61
C LYS A 99 -8.45 -4.46 10.61
N PRO A 100 -8.39 -3.21 11.11
CA PRO A 100 -7.13 -2.51 11.26
C PRO A 100 -6.20 -3.27 12.21
N ILE A 101 -4.97 -3.49 11.79
CA ILE A 101 -3.96 -4.14 12.63
C ILE A 101 -3.33 -3.09 13.53
N VAL A 102 -3.48 -3.24 14.84
CA VAL A 102 -2.83 -2.43 15.87
C VAL A 102 -1.63 -3.21 16.41
N ALA A 103 -0.43 -2.70 16.19
CA ALA A 103 0.82 -3.31 16.66
C ALA A 103 1.07 -3.02 18.14
N ALA A 104 0.78 -1.80 18.59
CA ALA A 104 0.92 -1.38 19.98
C ALA A 104 0.05 -0.15 20.27
N THR A 105 -0.27 0.04 21.53
CA THR A 105 -0.99 1.22 22.02
C THR A 105 -0.21 1.86 23.16
N PHE A 106 -0.07 3.18 23.14
CA PHE A 106 0.60 3.97 24.16
C PHE A 106 -0.31 5.11 24.62
N PRO A 107 -0.29 5.48 25.91
CA PRO A 107 -0.86 6.77 26.32
C PRO A 107 -0.14 7.93 25.61
N LEU A 108 -0.84 9.01 25.28
CA LEU A 108 -0.27 10.17 24.57
C LEU A 108 0.98 10.73 25.29
N LYS A 109 1.01 10.72 26.62
CA LYS A 109 2.17 11.15 27.43
C LYS A 109 3.44 10.30 27.19
N GLU A 110 3.30 9.12 26.59
CA GLU A 110 4.40 8.21 26.27
C GLU A 110 4.77 8.24 24.78
N ILE A 111 4.44 9.31 24.08
CA ILE A 111 4.71 9.48 22.65
C ILE A 111 6.17 9.20 22.28
N GLY A 112 7.13 9.55 23.15
CA GLY A 112 8.56 9.27 22.94
C GLY A 112 8.84 7.78 22.75
N LYS A 113 8.27 6.91 23.62
CA LYS A 113 8.40 5.45 23.50
C LYS A 113 7.74 4.92 22.22
N ALA A 114 6.59 5.48 21.86
CA ALA A 114 5.90 5.12 20.63
C ALA A 114 6.74 5.46 19.38
N GLN A 115 7.40 6.63 19.39
CA GLN A 115 8.30 7.04 18.31
C GLN A 115 9.56 6.16 18.23
N GLU A 116 10.16 5.81 19.37
CA GLU A 116 11.29 4.87 19.40
C GLU A 116 10.92 3.50 18.79
N MET A 117 9.74 2.97 19.15
CA MET A 117 9.24 1.74 18.55
C MET A 117 9.00 1.91 17.05
N PHE A 118 8.40 3.03 16.63
CA PHE A 118 8.14 3.32 15.22
C PHE A 118 9.42 3.36 14.39
N LEU A 119 10.50 3.92 14.91
CA LEU A 119 11.78 4.01 14.21
C LEU A 119 12.45 2.64 13.98
N LYS A 120 12.21 1.67 14.85
CA LYS A 120 12.76 0.31 14.71
C LYS A 120 12.21 -0.45 13.51
N LYS A 121 11.03 -0.07 13.00
CA LYS A 121 10.38 -0.66 11.80
C LYS A 121 10.20 -2.20 11.82
N ASN A 122 10.18 -2.82 12.98
CA ASN A 122 10.10 -4.28 13.17
C ASN A 122 8.70 -4.76 13.60
N PHE A 123 7.66 -4.05 13.21
CA PHE A 123 6.27 -4.38 13.52
C PHE A 123 5.38 -4.28 12.29
N VAL A 124 4.22 -4.93 12.35
CA VAL A 124 3.17 -4.84 11.34
C VAL A 124 1.94 -4.20 11.95
N GLY A 125 1.34 -3.23 11.26
CA GLY A 125 0.16 -2.50 11.73
C GLY A 125 0.46 -1.06 12.13
N LYS A 126 -0.40 -0.49 12.97
CA LYS A 126 -0.33 0.91 13.43
C LYS A 126 0.05 0.97 14.90
N ILE A 127 0.83 1.97 15.27
CA ILE A 127 1.03 2.35 16.67
C ILE A 127 -0.02 3.42 16.97
N VAL A 128 -0.83 3.17 18.01
CA VAL A 128 -1.95 4.03 18.41
C VAL A 128 -1.59 4.79 19.68
N LEU A 129 -1.90 6.07 19.72
CA LEU A 129 -1.82 6.89 20.93
C LEU A 129 -3.23 7.07 21.48
N THR A 130 -3.44 6.78 22.77
CA THR A 130 -4.71 7.00 23.44
C THR A 130 -4.69 8.35 24.19
N ILE A 131 -5.78 9.08 24.05
CA ILE A 131 -6.02 10.34 24.76
C ILE A 131 -6.97 10.04 25.91
N PRO A 132 -6.65 10.41 27.17
CA PRO A 132 -7.57 10.27 28.29
C PRO A 132 -8.88 11.02 28.04
N ASN A 133 -10.01 10.43 28.49
CA ASN A 133 -11.35 11.00 28.26
C ASN A 133 -11.55 12.38 28.94
N ASP A 134 -10.73 12.72 29.93
CA ASP A 134 -10.72 14.01 30.63
C ASP A 134 -10.04 15.13 29.85
N MET A 135 -9.48 14.83 28.68
CA MET A 135 -8.85 15.80 27.76
C MET A 135 -9.64 16.04 26.47
N VAL A 136 -10.83 15.50 26.32
CA VAL A 136 -11.69 15.65 25.12
C VAL A 136 -12.90 16.50 25.44
#